data_fdc7d2c14a5548c31597149c8bf29b4b
#
_entry.id   fdc7d2c14a5548c31597149c8bf29b4b
#
_cell.length_a   1.000
_cell.length_b   1.000
_cell.length_c   1.000
_cell.angle_alpha   90.00
_cell.angle_beta   90.00
_cell.angle_gamma   90.00
#
_symmetry.space_group_name_H-M   'P 1'
#
loop_
_entity.id
_entity.type
_entity.pdbx_description
1 polymer ?
#
loop_
_entity_poly.entity_id
_entity_poly.type
_entity_poly.pdbx_seq_one_letter_code
_entity_poly.pdbx_strand_id
1 'polypeptide(L)'
;PILSHAPKFADNPDHKPHKQGTPGYPMFGFDAKVINETTGEPCQANEKGMLMLAAPLPPGCLTTVWRNDERFINGYFSLLDGKQYATSDYAVMDEYGYYYILGRTDDVINVAGHRLGTKEIEEAIGHHPEVAESAVVGIHDELKGELPIAFCILKNHDLVAETENRFRIEQQIVGEVARQLGALAKPAAIYFPKTLPKTRSGKILRRSIKALAEGKETGDMSTLDDPTAIDAVRQAMAEY
;
A
#
# COMPACT_ATOMS: atom_id res chain seq x y z
N PRO A 1 14.74 5.63 -10.23
CA PRO A 1 14.31 4.46 -9.46
C PRO A 1 15.41 4.00 -8.50
N ILE A 2 15.02 3.47 -7.35
CA ILE A 2 15.93 2.89 -6.35
C ILE A 2 16.21 1.43 -6.68
N LEU A 3 15.17 0.73 -7.16
CA LEU A 3 15.19 -0.66 -7.56
C LEU A 3 14.93 -0.76 -9.07
N SER A 4 15.62 -1.68 -9.73
CA SER A 4 15.42 -1.96 -11.16
C SER A 4 15.90 -3.36 -11.50
N HIS A 5 15.34 -3.93 -12.55
CA HIS A 5 15.96 -5.09 -13.17
C HIS A 5 17.25 -4.66 -13.86
N ALA A 6 18.33 -5.39 -13.63
CA ALA A 6 19.60 -5.14 -14.31
C ALA A 6 19.41 -5.30 -15.82
N PRO A 7 19.94 -4.38 -16.64
CA PRO A 7 19.91 -4.54 -18.09
C PRO A 7 20.64 -5.83 -18.47
N LYS A 8 20.06 -6.55 -19.43
CA LYS A 8 20.68 -7.74 -20.01
C LYS A 8 21.83 -7.33 -20.92
N PHE A 9 23.04 -7.27 -20.38
CA PHE A 9 24.25 -7.24 -21.20
C PHE A 9 24.69 -8.67 -21.51
N ALA A 10 25.09 -8.95 -22.74
CA ALA A 10 25.39 -10.29 -23.22
C ALA A 10 26.44 -11.04 -22.37
N ASP A 11 27.31 -10.29 -21.68
CA ASP A 11 28.46 -10.82 -20.93
C ASP A 11 28.39 -10.51 -19.42
N ASN A 12 27.19 -10.17 -18.88
CA ASN A 12 27.05 -9.95 -17.45
C ASN A 12 26.84 -11.28 -16.72
N PRO A 13 27.84 -11.82 -15.99
CA PRO A 13 27.70 -13.09 -15.25
C PRO A 13 26.68 -13.01 -14.12
N ASP A 14 26.37 -11.80 -13.63
CA ASP A 14 25.41 -11.55 -12.54
C ASP A 14 23.99 -11.26 -13.05
N HIS A 15 23.78 -11.45 -14.38
CA HIS A 15 22.45 -11.24 -14.95
C HIS A 15 21.44 -12.23 -14.34
N LYS A 16 20.52 -11.70 -13.55
CA LYS A 16 19.39 -12.46 -13.02
C LYS A 16 18.17 -12.27 -13.91
N PRO A 17 17.35 -13.32 -14.12
CA PRO A 17 16.18 -13.23 -14.98
C PRO A 17 15.16 -12.20 -14.45
N HIS A 18 14.39 -11.61 -15.35
CA HIS A 18 13.25 -10.79 -14.95
C HIS A 18 12.21 -11.66 -14.24
N LYS A 19 11.75 -11.21 -13.08
CA LYS A 19 10.71 -11.88 -12.29
C LYS A 19 9.48 -10.96 -12.22
N GLN A 20 8.30 -11.49 -12.49
CA GLN A 20 7.08 -10.72 -12.49
C GLN A 20 6.72 -10.25 -11.08
N GLY A 21 6.07 -9.07 -10.98
CA GLY A 21 5.60 -8.50 -9.71
C GLY A 21 6.68 -7.84 -8.86
N THR A 22 7.95 -7.83 -9.31
CA THR A 22 9.06 -7.20 -8.59
C THR A 22 9.67 -6.05 -9.39
N PRO A 23 10.06 -4.94 -8.76
CA PRO A 23 10.91 -3.91 -9.38
C PRO A 23 12.37 -4.36 -9.59
N GLY A 24 12.78 -5.53 -9.07
CA GLY A 24 14.14 -6.08 -9.24
C GLY A 24 15.03 -5.89 -8.03
N TYR A 25 16.23 -5.38 -8.26
CA TYR A 25 17.33 -5.22 -7.31
C TYR A 25 17.65 -3.76 -7.05
N PRO A 26 18.43 -3.44 -5.98
CA PRO A 26 18.99 -2.11 -5.81
C PRO A 26 19.83 -1.71 -7.03
N MET A 27 19.59 -0.51 -7.54
CA MET A 27 20.44 0.06 -8.59
C MET A 27 21.83 0.38 -8.04
N PHE A 28 22.82 0.45 -8.94
CA PHE A 28 24.19 0.79 -8.58
C PHE A 28 24.25 2.06 -7.73
N GLY A 29 24.96 1.98 -6.61
CA GLY A 29 25.11 3.06 -5.65
C GLY A 29 24.07 3.10 -4.54
N PHE A 30 22.98 2.32 -4.62
CA PHE A 30 22.01 2.19 -3.53
C PHE A 30 22.29 0.95 -2.68
N ASP A 31 22.51 1.14 -1.39
CA ASP A 31 22.48 0.06 -0.40
C ASP A 31 21.07 0.02 0.23
N ALA A 32 20.17 -0.74 -0.41
CA ALA A 32 18.81 -0.89 0.03
C ALA A 32 18.66 -2.15 0.89
N LYS A 33 17.94 -2.03 2.00
CA LYS A 33 17.67 -3.11 2.94
C LYS A 33 16.21 -3.08 3.38
N VAL A 34 15.68 -4.26 3.64
CA VAL A 34 14.40 -4.40 4.36
C VAL A 34 14.74 -4.50 5.84
N ILE A 35 14.24 -3.56 6.65
CA ILE A 35 14.57 -3.43 8.07
C ILE A 35 13.34 -3.74 8.91
N ASN A 36 13.51 -4.56 9.93
CA ASN A 36 12.49 -4.81 10.93
C ASN A 36 12.30 -3.55 11.80
N GLU A 37 11.09 -3.03 11.84
CA GLU A 37 10.80 -1.76 12.51
C GLU A 37 10.93 -1.79 14.02
N THR A 38 10.78 -2.98 14.62
CA THR A 38 10.85 -3.16 16.07
C THR A 38 12.27 -3.32 16.55
N THR A 39 13.09 -4.10 15.83
CA THR A 39 14.47 -4.40 16.22
C THR A 39 15.48 -3.45 15.60
N GLY A 40 15.15 -2.80 14.47
CA GLY A 40 16.08 -2.00 13.68
C GLY A 40 17.08 -2.82 12.86
N GLU A 41 16.98 -4.14 12.91
CA GLU A 41 17.90 -5.05 12.23
C GLU A 41 17.40 -5.43 10.82
N PRO A 42 18.30 -5.80 9.90
CA PRO A 42 17.91 -6.32 8.60
C PRO A 42 17.04 -7.57 8.72
N CYS A 43 15.93 -7.58 7.98
CA CYS A 43 15.04 -8.72 7.86
C CYS A 43 15.72 -9.90 7.17
N GLN A 44 15.33 -11.11 7.54
CA GLN A 44 15.68 -12.32 6.81
C GLN A 44 14.92 -12.39 5.48
N ALA A 45 15.36 -13.28 4.57
CA ALA A 45 14.62 -13.53 3.34
C ALA A 45 13.16 -13.92 3.63
N ASN A 46 12.24 -13.35 2.87
CA ASN A 46 10.79 -13.51 3.02
C ASN A 46 10.18 -12.88 4.30
N GLU A 47 10.97 -12.16 5.09
CA GLU A 47 10.47 -11.35 6.19
C GLU A 47 10.11 -9.95 5.70
N LYS A 48 8.95 -9.44 6.13
CA LYS A 48 8.44 -8.12 5.75
C LYS A 48 8.99 -7.03 6.67
N GLY A 49 9.29 -5.86 6.11
CA GLY A 49 9.78 -4.72 6.87
C GLY A 49 9.77 -3.43 6.06
N MET A 50 10.38 -2.38 6.61
CA MET A 50 10.55 -1.10 5.93
C MET A 50 11.71 -1.16 4.93
N LEU A 51 11.50 -0.62 3.73
CA LEU A 51 12.57 -0.41 2.77
C LEU A 51 13.37 0.84 3.16
N MET A 52 14.61 0.64 3.52
CA MET A 52 15.54 1.69 3.95
C MET A 52 16.76 1.73 3.02
N LEU A 53 17.37 2.90 2.89
CA LEU A 53 18.61 3.08 2.15
C LEU A 53 19.71 3.54 3.12
N ALA A 54 20.84 2.85 3.10
CA ALA A 54 22.00 3.28 3.87
C ALA A 54 22.62 4.55 3.27
N ALA A 55 23.04 5.48 4.13
CA ALA A 55 23.82 6.64 3.70
C ALA A 55 25.31 6.26 3.50
N PRO A 56 26.06 6.95 2.61
CA PRO A 56 25.62 8.10 1.82
C PRO A 56 24.77 7.70 0.62
N LEU A 57 23.76 8.50 0.31
CA LEU A 57 22.94 8.30 -0.88
C LEU A 57 23.73 8.67 -2.15
N PRO A 58 23.44 8.02 -3.30
CA PRO A 58 24.07 8.35 -4.58
C PRO A 58 23.85 9.81 -4.97
N PRO A 59 24.79 10.40 -5.75
CA PRO A 59 24.60 11.72 -6.34
C PRO A 59 23.31 11.78 -7.17
N GLY A 60 22.58 12.90 -7.06
CA GLY A 60 21.30 13.09 -7.73
C GLY A 60 20.07 12.69 -6.89
N CYS A 61 20.27 12.10 -5.70
CA CYS A 61 19.20 11.96 -4.73
C CYS A 61 18.78 13.32 -4.16
N LEU A 62 17.53 13.38 -3.63
CA LEU A 62 17.03 14.56 -2.96
C LEU A 62 17.93 14.92 -1.77
N THR A 63 18.46 16.13 -1.76
CA THR A 63 19.34 16.63 -0.69
C THR A 63 18.59 17.36 0.39
N THR A 64 17.47 17.98 0.05
CA THR A 64 16.55 18.67 0.98
C THR A 64 15.24 19.01 0.27
N VAL A 65 14.25 19.51 1.01
CA VAL A 65 13.04 20.13 0.45
C VAL A 65 13.14 21.63 0.49
N TRP A 66 12.47 22.32 -0.44
CA TRP A 66 12.58 23.76 -0.60
C TRP A 66 12.32 24.51 0.70
N ARG A 67 13.33 25.26 1.16
CA ARG A 67 13.31 26.11 2.37
C ARG A 67 12.88 25.41 3.67
N ASN A 68 13.06 24.08 3.78
CA ASN A 68 12.64 23.34 4.97
C ASN A 68 13.47 22.07 5.19
N ASP A 69 14.73 22.24 5.61
CA ASP A 69 15.64 21.12 5.87
C ASP A 69 15.15 20.24 7.03
N GLU A 70 14.53 20.84 8.04
CA GLU A 70 13.96 20.12 9.17
C GLU A 70 12.87 19.13 8.73
N ARG A 71 11.99 19.55 7.82
CA ARG A 71 10.98 18.65 7.23
C ARG A 71 11.63 17.49 6.45
N PHE A 72 12.74 17.73 5.77
CA PHE A 72 13.48 16.68 5.07
C PHE A 72 14.06 15.67 6.04
N ILE A 73 14.75 16.13 7.09
CA ILE A 73 15.34 15.28 8.12
C ILE A 73 14.24 14.49 8.85
N ASN A 74 13.21 15.17 9.32
CA ASN A 74 12.11 14.53 10.05
C ASN A 74 11.30 13.57 9.19
N GLY A 75 11.18 13.82 7.89
CA GLY A 75 10.42 12.96 6.97
C GLY A 75 11.15 11.70 6.52
N TYR A 76 12.48 11.76 6.45
CA TYR A 76 13.25 10.70 5.82
C TYR A 76 14.36 10.10 6.68
N PHE A 77 14.81 10.77 7.76
CA PHE A 77 15.92 10.35 8.59
C PHE A 77 15.57 10.28 10.09
N SER A 78 14.30 10.46 10.46
CA SER A 78 13.86 10.43 11.86
C SER A 78 13.75 9.02 12.45
N LEU A 79 13.72 7.99 11.59
CA LEU A 79 13.58 6.62 12.04
C LEU A 79 14.92 6.00 12.44
N LEU A 80 14.88 5.06 13.36
CA LEU A 80 16.04 4.35 13.88
C LEU A 80 17.12 5.30 14.44
N ASP A 81 18.33 5.24 13.91
CA ASP A 81 19.47 6.02 14.37
C ASP A 81 19.73 7.30 13.55
N GLY A 82 18.84 7.64 12.61
CA GLY A 82 18.98 8.79 11.71
C GLY A 82 20.03 8.62 10.61
N LYS A 83 20.62 7.44 10.44
CA LYS A 83 21.66 7.16 9.43
C LYS A 83 21.13 6.54 8.15
N GLN A 84 19.86 6.20 8.12
CA GLN A 84 19.22 5.54 7.00
C GLN A 84 18.08 6.39 6.45
N TYR A 85 17.99 6.46 5.12
CA TYR A 85 16.89 7.13 4.45
C TYR A 85 15.68 6.21 4.39
N ALA A 86 14.58 6.61 5.00
CA ALA A 86 13.30 5.91 4.95
C ALA A 86 12.57 6.22 3.64
N THR A 87 12.34 5.19 2.81
CA THR A 87 11.57 5.36 1.56
C THR A 87 10.09 5.53 1.83
N SER A 88 9.65 5.20 3.04
CA SER A 88 8.25 5.04 3.44
C SER A 88 7.51 3.94 2.67
N ASP A 89 8.23 2.99 2.12
CA ASP A 89 7.67 1.80 1.50
C ASP A 89 7.88 0.57 2.39
N TYR A 90 6.86 -0.29 2.43
CA TYR A 90 6.88 -1.59 3.08
C TYR A 90 7.21 -2.65 2.04
N ALA A 91 8.15 -3.50 2.34
CA ALA A 91 8.72 -4.42 1.37
C ALA A 91 9.07 -5.79 1.96
N VAL A 92 9.32 -6.74 1.09
CA VAL A 92 9.94 -8.03 1.38
C VAL A 92 11.02 -8.30 0.34
N MET A 93 12.09 -8.97 0.74
CA MET A 93 13.13 -9.46 -0.16
C MET A 93 13.09 -10.99 -0.15
N ASP A 94 13.04 -11.61 -1.33
CA ASP A 94 13.07 -13.06 -1.42
C ASP A 94 14.50 -13.63 -1.27
N GLU A 95 14.61 -14.96 -1.21
CA GLU A 95 15.89 -15.69 -1.08
C GLU A 95 16.86 -15.48 -2.26
N TYR A 96 16.35 -14.98 -3.39
CA TYR A 96 17.15 -14.66 -4.59
C TYR A 96 17.57 -13.18 -4.62
N GLY A 97 17.11 -12.37 -3.63
CA GLY A 97 17.42 -10.96 -3.51
C GLY A 97 16.51 -10.03 -4.33
N TYR A 98 15.37 -10.53 -4.85
CA TYR A 98 14.37 -9.67 -5.47
C TYR A 98 13.53 -8.99 -4.41
N TYR A 99 13.27 -7.71 -4.61
CA TYR A 99 12.41 -6.91 -3.73
C TYR A 99 10.99 -6.90 -4.25
N TYR A 100 10.03 -6.94 -3.34
CA TYR A 100 8.59 -6.75 -3.61
C TYR A 100 8.09 -5.63 -2.74
N ILE A 101 7.43 -4.65 -3.34
CA ILE A 101 6.85 -3.52 -2.63
C ILE A 101 5.41 -3.85 -2.29
N LEU A 102 5.11 -3.94 -0.99
CA LEU A 102 3.82 -4.35 -0.45
C LEU A 102 2.87 -3.16 -0.21
N GLY A 103 3.37 -1.94 -0.28
CA GLY A 103 2.63 -0.71 -0.08
C GLY A 103 3.45 0.33 0.66
N ARG A 104 2.76 1.37 1.15
CA ARG A 104 3.38 2.40 1.99
C ARG A 104 3.39 1.95 3.44
N THR A 105 4.38 2.39 4.21
CA THR A 105 4.42 2.10 5.67
C THR A 105 3.27 2.76 6.42
N ASP A 106 2.79 3.92 5.94
CA ASP A 106 1.63 4.63 6.47
C ASP A 106 0.29 4.04 6.04
N ASP A 107 0.27 3.15 5.05
CA ASP A 107 -0.91 2.41 4.59
C ASP A 107 -0.96 0.95 5.13
N VAL A 108 0.06 0.50 5.87
CA VAL A 108 0.06 -0.84 6.50
C VAL A 108 -0.96 -0.88 7.63
N ILE A 109 -1.79 -1.92 7.65
CA ILE A 109 -2.84 -2.14 8.65
C ILE A 109 -2.31 -3.07 9.74
N ASN A 110 -2.42 -2.68 10.99
CA ASN A 110 -1.98 -3.50 12.12
C ASN A 110 -3.18 -4.21 12.78
N VAL A 111 -3.45 -5.44 12.37
CA VAL A 111 -4.55 -6.25 12.90
C VAL A 111 -4.01 -7.22 13.94
N ALA A 112 -4.32 -7.02 15.20
CA ALA A 112 -3.91 -7.88 16.32
C ALA A 112 -2.38 -8.15 16.34
N GLY A 113 -1.57 -7.13 16.04
CA GLY A 113 -0.12 -7.24 15.97
C GLY A 113 0.44 -7.75 14.65
N HIS A 114 -0.42 -8.14 13.70
CA HIS A 114 -0.01 -8.57 12.37
C HIS A 114 -0.07 -7.40 11.38
N ARG A 115 1.02 -7.19 10.65
CA ARG A 115 1.10 -6.15 9.63
C ARG A 115 0.64 -6.66 8.28
N LEU A 116 -0.42 -6.05 7.76
CA LEU A 116 -1.04 -6.38 6.48
C LEU A 116 -0.84 -5.23 5.51
N GLY A 117 -0.25 -5.51 4.36
CA GLY A 117 -0.14 -4.53 3.28
C GLY A 117 -1.49 -4.30 2.62
N THR A 118 -1.91 -3.03 2.48
CA THR A 118 -3.17 -2.72 1.78
C THR A 118 -3.17 -3.25 0.36
N LYS A 119 -2.03 -3.18 -0.34
CA LYS A 119 -1.88 -3.71 -1.70
C LYS A 119 -2.09 -5.21 -1.80
N GLU A 120 -1.64 -5.99 -0.83
CA GLU A 120 -1.85 -7.45 -0.83
C GLU A 120 -3.35 -7.78 -0.78
N ILE A 121 -4.10 -7.03 0.06
CA ILE A 121 -5.55 -7.21 0.18
C ILE A 121 -6.26 -6.73 -1.11
N GLU A 122 -5.86 -5.57 -1.66
CA GLU A 122 -6.39 -5.03 -2.91
C GLU A 122 -6.15 -6.00 -4.09
N GLU A 123 -4.99 -6.63 -4.16
CA GLU A 123 -4.64 -7.62 -5.17
C GLU A 123 -5.54 -8.87 -5.05
N ALA A 124 -5.73 -9.37 -3.82
CA ALA A 124 -6.63 -10.49 -3.58
C ALA A 124 -8.09 -10.15 -3.97
N ILE A 125 -8.57 -8.95 -3.66
CA ILE A 125 -9.89 -8.44 -4.08
C ILE A 125 -9.98 -8.34 -5.61
N GLY A 126 -8.91 -7.88 -6.26
CA GLY A 126 -8.83 -7.72 -7.71
C GLY A 126 -8.96 -9.01 -8.52
N HIS A 127 -8.80 -10.18 -7.90
CA HIS A 127 -9.09 -11.47 -8.54
C HIS A 127 -10.60 -11.73 -8.72
N HIS A 128 -11.47 -10.99 -8.04
CA HIS A 128 -12.91 -11.13 -8.22
C HIS A 128 -13.34 -10.57 -9.58
N PRO A 129 -14.08 -11.35 -10.41
CA PRO A 129 -14.36 -10.99 -11.80
C PRO A 129 -15.16 -9.70 -11.97
N GLU A 130 -16.01 -9.36 -11.01
CA GLU A 130 -16.85 -8.15 -11.05
C GLU A 130 -16.13 -6.89 -10.55
N VAL A 131 -14.97 -7.00 -9.90
CA VAL A 131 -14.23 -5.85 -9.38
C VAL A 131 -13.39 -5.23 -10.50
N ALA A 132 -13.53 -3.92 -10.68
CA ALA A 132 -12.72 -3.12 -11.60
C ALA A 132 -11.52 -2.50 -10.89
N GLU A 133 -11.73 -1.99 -9.67
CA GLU A 133 -10.71 -1.33 -8.87
C GLU A 133 -11.08 -1.42 -7.38
N SER A 134 -10.09 -1.42 -6.52
CA SER A 134 -10.33 -1.40 -5.07
C SER A 134 -9.34 -0.51 -4.34
N ALA A 135 -9.75 -0.02 -3.17
CA ALA A 135 -8.91 0.64 -2.19
C ALA A 135 -9.20 0.03 -0.82
N VAL A 136 -8.14 -0.28 -0.09
CA VAL A 136 -8.23 -0.81 1.27
C VAL A 136 -7.57 0.18 2.24
N VAL A 137 -8.23 0.40 3.36
CA VAL A 137 -7.71 1.23 4.46
C VAL A 137 -7.94 0.52 5.80
N GLY A 138 -7.04 0.78 6.76
CA GLY A 138 -7.23 0.34 8.14
C GLY A 138 -8.00 1.39 8.93
N ILE A 139 -9.06 0.98 9.62
CA ILE A 139 -9.78 1.82 10.58
C ILE A 139 -9.49 1.35 12.00
N HIS A 140 -9.54 2.26 12.96
CA HIS A 140 -9.30 1.96 14.36
C HIS A 140 -10.31 0.95 14.92
N ASP A 141 -9.83 -0.03 15.68
CA ASP A 141 -10.62 -1.01 16.43
C ASP A 141 -10.02 -1.20 17.82
N GLU A 142 -10.84 -1.15 18.86
CA GLU A 142 -10.40 -1.20 20.27
C GLU A 142 -9.73 -2.53 20.66
N LEU A 143 -10.11 -3.63 20.03
CA LEU A 143 -9.62 -4.96 20.37
C LEU A 143 -8.44 -5.40 19.50
N LYS A 144 -8.48 -5.08 18.23
CA LYS A 144 -7.48 -5.55 17.25
C LYS A 144 -6.50 -4.48 16.81
N GLY A 145 -6.64 -3.25 17.30
CA GLY A 145 -5.87 -2.09 16.88
C GLY A 145 -6.43 -1.48 15.61
N GLU A 146 -6.40 -2.20 14.49
CA GLU A 146 -7.03 -1.79 13.25
C GLU A 146 -7.78 -2.95 12.59
N LEU A 147 -8.76 -2.61 11.76
CA LEU A 147 -9.48 -3.54 10.87
C LEU A 147 -9.40 -3.05 9.43
N PRO A 148 -9.15 -3.93 8.46
CA PRO A 148 -9.23 -3.56 7.06
C PRO A 148 -10.69 -3.35 6.66
N ILE A 149 -10.95 -2.28 5.90
CA ILE A 149 -12.19 -2.06 5.17
C ILE A 149 -11.86 -1.82 3.70
N ALA A 150 -12.73 -2.27 2.83
CA ALA A 150 -12.53 -2.20 1.39
C ALA A 150 -13.58 -1.32 0.71
N PHE A 151 -13.13 -0.57 -0.29
CA PHE A 151 -13.96 0.22 -1.20
C PHE A 151 -13.74 -0.35 -2.60
N CYS A 152 -14.76 -0.96 -3.19
CA CYS A 152 -14.65 -1.68 -4.45
C CYS A 152 -15.51 -1.03 -5.52
N ILE A 153 -14.91 -0.59 -6.63
CA ILE A 153 -15.63 -0.20 -7.83
C ILE A 153 -15.95 -1.47 -8.60
N LEU A 154 -17.21 -1.70 -8.89
CA LEU A 154 -17.62 -2.81 -9.74
C LEU A 154 -17.62 -2.43 -11.22
N LYS A 155 -17.34 -3.39 -12.09
CA LYS A 155 -17.47 -3.23 -13.56
C LYS A 155 -18.90 -2.89 -13.98
N ASN A 156 -19.89 -3.46 -13.29
CA ASN A 156 -21.29 -3.10 -13.39
C ASN A 156 -21.83 -2.78 -12.00
N HIS A 157 -22.02 -1.50 -11.71
CA HIS A 157 -22.49 -1.02 -10.41
C HIS A 157 -23.95 -1.42 -10.11
N ASP A 158 -24.77 -1.67 -11.12
CA ASP A 158 -26.19 -2.06 -10.95
C ASP A 158 -26.34 -3.40 -10.22
N LEU A 159 -25.30 -4.23 -10.20
CA LEU A 159 -25.31 -5.50 -9.48
C LEU A 159 -25.56 -5.35 -7.96
N VAL A 160 -25.18 -4.22 -7.37
CA VAL A 160 -25.35 -3.97 -5.95
C VAL A 160 -26.64 -3.21 -5.59
N ALA A 161 -27.47 -2.89 -6.58
CA ALA A 161 -28.82 -2.35 -6.36
C ALA A 161 -29.73 -3.35 -5.64
N GLU A 162 -29.49 -4.65 -5.86
CA GLU A 162 -30.20 -5.73 -5.17
C GLU A 162 -29.39 -6.24 -3.97
N THR A 163 -29.97 -6.21 -2.79
CA THR A 163 -29.32 -6.61 -1.53
C THR A 163 -28.73 -8.03 -1.56
N GLU A 164 -29.43 -8.97 -2.21
CA GLU A 164 -28.98 -10.37 -2.32
C GLU A 164 -27.70 -10.48 -3.16
N ASN A 165 -27.63 -9.81 -4.29
CA ASN A 165 -26.44 -9.76 -5.14
C ASN A 165 -25.28 -9.08 -4.43
N ARG A 166 -25.52 -7.96 -3.75
CA ARG A 166 -24.56 -7.26 -2.93
C ARG A 166 -23.93 -8.20 -1.91
N PHE A 167 -24.75 -8.84 -1.08
CA PHE A 167 -24.28 -9.79 -0.06
C PHE A 167 -23.47 -10.94 -0.67
N ARG A 168 -23.92 -11.50 -1.80
CA ARG A 168 -23.19 -12.55 -2.51
C ARG A 168 -21.80 -12.11 -2.94
N ILE A 169 -21.67 -10.92 -3.54
CA ILE A 169 -20.38 -10.35 -3.99
C ILE A 169 -19.47 -10.09 -2.78
N GLU A 170 -19.98 -9.52 -1.70
CA GLU A 170 -19.24 -9.32 -0.44
C GLU A 170 -18.67 -10.62 0.10
N GLN A 171 -19.50 -11.68 0.21
CA GLN A 171 -19.05 -12.98 0.69
C GLN A 171 -17.99 -13.61 -0.21
N GLN A 172 -18.10 -13.46 -1.51
CA GLN A 172 -17.10 -13.95 -2.47
C GLN A 172 -15.76 -13.23 -2.31
N ILE A 173 -15.78 -11.90 -2.18
CA ILE A 173 -14.56 -11.10 -1.95
C ILE A 173 -13.92 -11.47 -0.60
N VAL A 174 -14.69 -11.53 0.49
CA VAL A 174 -14.19 -11.93 1.81
C VAL A 174 -13.59 -13.33 1.79
N GLY A 175 -14.26 -14.26 1.10
CA GLY A 175 -13.77 -15.64 0.92
C GLY A 175 -12.46 -15.71 0.15
N GLU A 176 -12.31 -14.92 -0.91
CA GLU A 176 -11.09 -14.88 -1.72
C GLU A 176 -9.91 -14.29 -0.92
N VAL A 177 -10.12 -13.17 -0.22
CA VAL A 177 -9.10 -12.59 0.67
C VAL A 177 -8.69 -13.57 1.77
N ALA A 178 -9.66 -14.24 2.39
CA ALA A 178 -9.38 -15.22 3.44
C ALA A 178 -8.57 -16.42 2.92
N ARG A 179 -8.86 -16.88 1.71
CA ARG A 179 -8.17 -17.99 1.07
C ARG A 179 -6.71 -17.66 0.76
N GLN A 180 -6.43 -16.42 0.32
CA GLN A 180 -5.07 -16.02 -0.08
C GLN A 180 -4.22 -15.53 1.11
N LEU A 181 -4.81 -14.73 2.01
CA LEU A 181 -4.08 -13.98 3.04
C LEU A 181 -4.44 -14.39 4.49
N GLY A 182 -5.41 -15.30 4.64
CA GLY A 182 -5.86 -15.75 5.95
C GLY A 182 -6.96 -14.90 6.57
N ALA A 183 -7.46 -15.35 7.73
CA ALA A 183 -8.63 -14.78 8.37
C ALA A 183 -8.45 -13.35 8.87
N LEU A 184 -7.23 -12.96 9.24
CA LEU A 184 -6.93 -11.62 9.75
C LEU A 184 -7.02 -10.53 8.69
N ALA A 185 -6.81 -10.88 7.41
CA ALA A 185 -6.86 -9.95 6.29
C ALA A 185 -8.27 -9.68 5.77
N LYS A 186 -9.29 -10.40 6.26
CA LYS A 186 -10.69 -10.22 5.85
C LYS A 186 -11.14 -8.79 6.06
N PRO A 187 -11.67 -8.11 5.05
CA PRO A 187 -12.32 -6.83 5.25
C PRO A 187 -13.49 -6.95 6.23
N ALA A 188 -13.53 -6.05 7.22
CA ALA A 188 -14.63 -5.96 8.18
C ALA A 188 -15.90 -5.38 7.53
N ALA A 189 -15.74 -4.55 6.51
CA ALA A 189 -16.80 -4.01 5.68
C ALA A 189 -16.32 -3.83 4.24
N ILE A 190 -17.24 -3.96 3.28
CA ILE A 190 -16.99 -3.70 1.86
C ILE A 190 -18.03 -2.72 1.34
N TYR A 191 -17.57 -1.58 0.86
CA TYR A 191 -18.40 -0.54 0.27
C TYR A 191 -18.22 -0.51 -1.25
N PHE A 192 -19.29 -0.16 -1.97
CA PHE A 192 -19.28 -0.13 -3.43
C PHE A 192 -19.53 1.29 -3.97
N PRO A 193 -18.56 2.20 -3.88
CA PRO A 193 -18.70 3.52 -4.47
C PRO A 193 -18.63 3.45 -6.00
N LYS A 194 -19.25 4.42 -6.70
CA LYS A 194 -19.16 4.54 -8.15
C LYS A 194 -17.79 5.00 -8.63
N THR A 195 -17.06 5.72 -7.80
CA THR A 195 -15.71 6.22 -8.07
C THR A 195 -14.92 6.35 -6.78
N LEU A 196 -13.58 6.32 -6.87
CA LEU A 196 -12.67 6.54 -5.75
C LEU A 196 -11.97 7.89 -5.88
N PRO A 197 -11.72 8.62 -4.77
CA PRO A 197 -10.97 9.87 -4.81
C PRO A 197 -9.53 9.62 -5.25
N LYS A 198 -9.14 10.30 -6.32
CA LYS A 198 -7.82 10.20 -6.95
C LYS A 198 -7.19 11.58 -7.14
N THR A 199 -5.88 11.60 -7.18
CA THR A 199 -5.13 12.76 -7.67
C THR A 199 -5.25 12.85 -9.19
N ARG A 200 -4.91 14.02 -9.77
CA ARG A 200 -4.82 14.24 -11.23
C ARG A 200 -3.88 13.25 -11.95
N SER A 201 -2.95 12.64 -11.23
CA SER A 201 -2.08 11.58 -11.75
C SER A 201 -2.66 10.17 -11.63
N GLY A 202 -3.93 10.02 -11.19
CA GLY A 202 -4.62 8.75 -11.03
C GLY A 202 -4.30 7.99 -9.73
N LYS A 203 -3.57 8.60 -8.78
CA LYS A 203 -3.20 7.96 -7.52
C LYS A 203 -4.36 8.07 -6.52
N ILE A 204 -4.81 6.93 -5.96
CA ILE A 204 -5.87 6.88 -4.94
C ILE A 204 -5.44 7.63 -3.68
N LEU A 205 -6.33 8.47 -3.16
CA LEU A 205 -6.15 9.25 -1.93
C LEU A 205 -6.62 8.44 -0.70
N ARG A 206 -5.90 7.36 -0.34
CA ARG A 206 -6.25 6.46 0.77
C ARG A 206 -6.39 7.20 2.10
N ARG A 207 -5.55 8.20 2.34
CA ARG A 207 -5.64 9.04 3.56
C ARG A 207 -7.01 9.72 3.68
N SER A 208 -7.54 10.25 2.58
CA SER A 208 -8.87 10.88 2.56
C SER A 208 -9.99 9.86 2.73
N ILE A 209 -9.87 8.67 2.12
CA ILE A 209 -10.82 7.57 2.31
C ILE A 209 -10.83 7.11 3.77
N LYS A 210 -9.65 6.92 4.40
CA LYS A 210 -9.52 6.56 5.82
C LYS A 210 -10.17 7.63 6.72
N ALA A 211 -9.91 8.90 6.47
CA ALA A 211 -10.50 9.99 7.24
C ALA A 211 -12.04 10.00 7.16
N LEU A 212 -12.60 9.78 5.96
CA LEU A 212 -14.05 9.63 5.78
C LEU A 212 -14.60 8.46 6.56
N ALA A 213 -13.96 7.30 6.49
CA ALA A 213 -14.38 6.08 7.19
C ALA A 213 -14.33 6.21 8.72
N GLU A 214 -13.42 7.03 9.24
CA GLU A 214 -13.31 7.34 10.66
C GLU A 214 -14.15 8.57 11.08
N GLY A 215 -14.96 9.15 10.17
CA GLY A 215 -15.76 10.34 10.45
C GLY A 215 -14.95 11.62 10.72
N LYS A 216 -13.72 11.67 10.21
CA LYS A 216 -12.78 12.80 10.36
C LYS A 216 -12.79 13.70 9.11
N GLU A 217 -12.22 14.89 9.25
CA GLU A 217 -11.99 15.77 8.11
C GLU A 217 -10.96 15.16 7.14
N THR A 218 -11.21 15.30 5.83
CA THR A 218 -10.41 14.68 4.77
C THR A 218 -9.02 15.34 4.56
N GLY A 219 -8.76 16.46 5.23
CA GLY A 219 -7.51 17.21 5.11
C GLY A 219 -7.38 17.97 3.78
N ASP A 220 -6.16 18.22 3.34
CA ASP A 220 -5.87 18.96 2.10
C ASP A 220 -6.29 18.13 0.87
N MET A 221 -7.26 18.67 0.13
CA MET A 221 -7.84 18.09 -1.08
C MET A 221 -7.40 18.79 -2.37
N SER A 222 -6.40 19.67 -2.30
CA SER A 222 -5.93 20.48 -3.44
C SER A 222 -5.45 19.66 -4.66
N THR A 223 -5.06 18.41 -4.43
CA THR A 223 -4.62 17.48 -5.48
C THR A 223 -5.72 16.58 -6.03
N LEU A 224 -6.93 16.65 -5.47
CA LEU A 224 -8.08 15.85 -5.88
C LEU A 224 -8.49 16.23 -7.32
N ASP A 225 -8.70 15.22 -8.14
CA ASP A 225 -9.11 15.40 -9.54
C ASP A 225 -10.61 15.70 -9.64
N ASP A 226 -11.43 14.85 -9.03
CA ASP A 226 -12.90 14.95 -9.04
C ASP A 226 -13.45 15.06 -7.61
N PRO A 227 -13.98 16.24 -7.21
CA PRO A 227 -14.57 16.40 -5.88
C PRO A 227 -15.76 15.50 -5.60
N THR A 228 -16.52 15.07 -6.63
CA THR A 228 -17.71 14.21 -6.48
C THR A 228 -17.37 12.81 -5.99
N ALA A 229 -16.11 12.38 -6.13
CA ALA A 229 -15.64 11.08 -5.64
C ALA A 229 -15.71 10.96 -4.10
N ILE A 230 -15.59 12.06 -3.38
CA ILE A 230 -15.76 12.09 -1.92
C ILE A 230 -17.21 11.78 -1.54
N ASP A 231 -18.17 12.39 -2.25
CA ASP A 231 -19.58 12.17 -2.00
C ASP A 231 -20.00 10.75 -2.41
N ALA A 232 -19.42 10.20 -3.47
CA ALA A 232 -19.63 8.80 -3.85
C ALA A 232 -19.20 7.81 -2.75
N VAL A 233 -18.07 8.07 -2.09
CA VAL A 233 -17.60 7.25 -0.95
C VAL A 233 -18.55 7.40 0.24
N ARG A 234 -18.95 8.63 0.60
CA ARG A 234 -19.92 8.87 1.69
C ARG A 234 -21.25 8.18 1.44
N GLN A 235 -21.76 8.28 0.21
CA GLN A 235 -23.02 7.64 -0.17
C GLN A 235 -22.92 6.12 -0.02
N ALA A 236 -21.88 5.50 -0.56
CA ALA A 236 -21.67 4.06 -0.45
C ALA A 236 -21.59 3.58 1.02
N MET A 237 -21.02 4.39 1.92
CA MET A 237 -20.98 4.09 3.35
C MET A 237 -22.34 4.26 4.02
N ALA A 238 -23.18 5.20 3.57
CA ALA A 238 -24.51 5.43 4.12
C ALA A 238 -25.55 4.39 3.68
N GLU A 239 -25.31 3.72 2.56
CA GLU A 239 -26.15 2.65 2.02
C GLU A 239 -25.86 1.27 2.65
N TYR A 240 -24.84 1.18 3.49
CA TYR A 240 -24.42 -0.04 4.20
C TYR A 240 -25.18 -0.18 5.52
#